data_3b33561550abeeb0383962b7c56cf96c
#
_entry.id   3b33561550abeeb0383962b7c56cf96c
#
_cell.length_a   1.000
_cell.length_b   1.000
_cell.length_c   1.000
_cell.angle_alpha   90.00
_cell.angle_beta   90.00
_cell.angle_gamma   90.00
#
_symmetry.space_group_name_H-M   'P 1'
#
loop_
_entity.id
_entity.type
_entity.pdbx_description
1 polymer ?
#
loop_
_entity_poly.entity_id
_entity_poly.type
_entity_poly.pdbx_seq_one_letter_code
_entity_poly.pdbx_strand_id
1 'polypeptide(L)'
;SRMEWFGEESNKYRRIPVQVWFPMEGGTKQLNSSYLQYPQDYIRVISNDFDIPGSLLLNIENIRTSATINGNPKSGLGKRPIIIFSHGLGGFKNQNTIQMEELASHGYIIFACDHVYDAGFVRFSEDEIVYSKSFVRHFPKGTSEEEYWDTRENHLLIRSQDISFIIDQIEK
;
A
#
# COMPACT_ATOMS: atom_id res chain seq x y z
N SER A 1 13.18 -13.01 8.27
CA SER A 1 13.06 -12.86 6.81
C SER A 1 12.24 -14.01 6.25
N ARG A 2 11.37 -13.75 5.31
CA ARG A 2 10.48 -14.71 4.70
C ARG A 2 10.70 -14.72 3.18
N MET A 3 10.65 -15.91 2.57
CA MET A 3 10.82 -16.06 1.13
C MET A 3 9.56 -15.55 0.39
N GLU A 4 9.73 -15.08 -0.84
CA GLU A 4 8.61 -14.73 -1.71
C GLU A 4 7.91 -16.01 -2.20
N TRP A 5 6.58 -16.02 -2.16
CA TRP A 5 5.79 -17.20 -2.53
C TRP A 5 5.27 -17.15 -3.97
N PHE A 6 5.23 -15.94 -4.55
CA PHE A 6 4.66 -15.73 -5.88
C PHE A 6 5.71 -15.26 -6.88
N GLY A 7 5.59 -15.74 -8.11
CA GLY A 7 6.35 -15.28 -9.24
C GLY A 7 7.69 -15.96 -9.46
N GLU A 8 8.42 -15.45 -10.40
CA GLU A 8 9.76 -15.94 -10.79
C GLU A 8 10.83 -15.69 -9.71
N GLU A 9 10.47 -14.95 -8.68
CA GLU A 9 11.34 -14.53 -7.59
C GLU A 9 11.21 -15.37 -6.31
N SER A 10 10.70 -16.59 -6.42
CA SER A 10 10.49 -17.49 -5.26
C SER A 10 11.74 -17.73 -4.40
N ASN A 11 12.94 -17.39 -4.90
CA ASN A 11 14.21 -17.48 -4.17
C ASN A 11 14.65 -16.17 -3.51
N LYS A 12 13.86 -15.09 -3.61
CA LYS A 12 14.17 -13.80 -2.97
C LYS A 12 13.36 -13.62 -1.69
N TYR A 13 13.89 -12.79 -0.80
CA TYR A 13 13.15 -12.40 0.39
C TYR A 13 11.98 -11.49 0.01
N ARG A 14 10.83 -11.75 0.64
CA ARG A 14 9.65 -10.93 0.47
C ARG A 14 9.88 -9.53 1.03
N ARG A 15 9.64 -8.53 0.19
CA ARG A 15 9.74 -7.11 0.55
C ARG A 15 8.34 -6.54 0.71
N ILE A 16 8.11 -5.77 1.76
CA ILE A 16 6.81 -5.19 2.05
C ILE A 16 7.00 -3.67 2.13
N PRO A 17 6.57 -2.90 1.12
CA PRO A 17 6.58 -1.44 1.22
C PRO A 17 5.58 -0.95 2.25
N VAL A 18 6.04 -0.10 3.16
CA VAL A 18 5.23 0.49 4.21
C VAL A 18 5.32 2.00 4.12
N GLN A 19 4.19 2.68 4.19
CA GLN A 19 4.10 4.12 4.40
C GLN A 19 3.60 4.38 5.80
N VAL A 20 4.22 5.34 6.49
CA VAL A 20 3.89 5.66 7.87
C VAL A 20 3.37 7.09 7.97
N TRP A 21 2.21 7.26 8.60
CA TRP A 21 1.69 8.56 9.01
C TRP A 21 1.82 8.70 10.52
N PHE A 22 2.26 9.85 10.97
CA PHE A 22 2.46 10.14 12.38
C PHE A 22 2.32 11.64 12.65
N PRO A 23 2.00 12.03 13.90
CA PRO A 23 2.00 13.43 14.30
C PRO A 23 3.38 14.05 14.15
N MET A 24 3.47 15.16 13.43
CA MET A 24 4.75 15.89 13.27
C MET A 24 4.77 17.19 14.06
N GLU A 25 5.96 17.72 14.29
CA GLU A 25 6.11 19.08 14.82
C GLU A 25 5.63 20.08 13.78
N GLY A 26 4.72 20.96 14.19
CA GLY A 26 4.25 22.04 13.34
C GLY A 26 5.30 23.14 13.20
N GLY A 27 5.36 23.83 12.08
CA GLY A 27 6.13 25.07 11.98
C GLY A 27 6.86 25.37 10.68
N THR A 28 6.94 24.46 9.72
CA THR A 28 7.42 24.81 8.39
C THR A 28 6.26 24.76 7.39
N LYS A 29 6.09 25.82 6.61
CA LYS A 29 5.29 25.80 5.36
C LYS A 29 6.01 24.89 4.36
N GLN A 30 6.11 23.59 4.69
CA GLN A 30 6.53 22.63 3.70
C GLN A 30 5.37 22.43 2.74
N LEU A 31 5.67 22.36 1.46
CA LEU A 31 4.69 22.08 0.43
C LEU A 31 3.98 20.77 0.75
N ASN A 32 2.67 20.79 0.76
CA ASN A 32 1.86 19.59 0.90
C ASN A 32 2.32 18.55 -0.11
N SER A 33 2.47 17.31 0.35
CA SER A 33 2.95 16.23 -0.52
C SER A 33 1.91 15.91 -1.61
N SER A 34 2.40 15.38 -2.72
CA SER A 34 1.52 14.79 -3.72
C SER A 34 0.82 13.58 -3.10
N TYR A 35 -0.48 13.44 -3.40
CA TYR A 35 -1.24 12.26 -3.01
C TYR A 35 -0.61 10.97 -3.56
N LEU A 36 -0.18 11.00 -4.82
CA LEU A 36 0.47 9.88 -5.49
C LEU A 36 1.92 10.23 -5.84
N GLN A 37 2.84 9.34 -5.49
CA GLN A 37 4.25 9.51 -5.83
C GLN A 37 4.51 9.25 -7.33
N TYR A 38 3.77 8.30 -7.93
CA TYR A 38 3.91 7.91 -9.34
C TYR A 38 2.52 7.87 -10.00
N PRO A 39 1.89 9.04 -10.25
CA PRO A 39 0.50 9.10 -10.70
C PRO A 39 0.23 8.36 -12.02
N GLN A 40 1.20 8.33 -12.93
CA GLN A 40 1.06 7.66 -14.22
C GLN A 40 0.88 6.13 -14.10
N ASP A 41 1.51 5.51 -13.10
CA ASP A 41 1.33 4.08 -12.83
C ASP A 41 -0.09 3.80 -12.31
N TYR A 42 -0.60 4.68 -11.44
CA TYR A 42 -1.99 4.58 -10.95
C TYR A 42 -2.98 4.77 -12.09
N ILE A 43 -2.80 5.80 -12.94
CA ILE A 43 -3.64 6.05 -14.11
C ILE A 43 -3.69 4.81 -14.99
N ARG A 44 -2.54 4.22 -15.30
CA ARG A 44 -2.45 3.03 -16.14
C ARG A 44 -3.18 1.82 -15.54
N VAL A 45 -2.95 1.53 -14.27
CA VAL A 45 -3.56 0.38 -13.59
C VAL A 45 -5.07 0.58 -13.45
N ILE A 46 -5.52 1.76 -12.99
CA ILE A 46 -6.95 2.04 -12.82
C ILE A 46 -7.66 2.04 -14.17
N SER A 47 -7.08 2.64 -15.21
CA SER A 47 -7.65 2.63 -16.54
C SER A 47 -7.87 1.22 -17.07
N ASN A 48 -6.86 0.35 -16.92
CA ASN A 48 -6.94 -1.03 -17.40
C ASN A 48 -7.93 -1.87 -16.57
N ASP A 49 -7.94 -1.67 -15.26
CA ASP A 49 -8.75 -2.49 -14.34
C ASP A 49 -10.25 -2.17 -14.42
N PHE A 50 -10.59 -0.91 -14.71
CA PHE A 50 -11.98 -0.43 -14.74
C PHE A 50 -12.46 -0.03 -16.14
N ASP A 51 -11.65 -0.24 -17.18
CA ASP A 51 -11.95 0.15 -18.57
C ASP A 51 -12.32 1.65 -18.68
N ILE A 52 -11.56 2.50 -17.98
CA ILE A 52 -11.79 3.95 -17.94
C ILE A 52 -10.71 4.64 -18.78
N PRO A 53 -11.05 5.56 -19.70
CA PRO A 53 -10.05 6.34 -20.40
C PRO A 53 -9.13 7.09 -19.43
N GLY A 54 -7.81 6.90 -19.56
CA GLY A 54 -6.81 7.54 -18.69
C GLY A 54 -6.91 9.07 -18.66
N SER A 55 -7.44 9.67 -19.75
CA SER A 55 -7.70 11.13 -19.83
C SER A 55 -8.65 11.64 -18.74
N LEU A 56 -9.55 10.80 -18.22
CA LEU A 56 -10.45 11.17 -17.12
C LEU A 56 -9.73 11.21 -15.76
N LEU A 57 -8.54 10.62 -15.68
CA LEU A 57 -7.76 10.50 -14.44
C LEU A 57 -6.57 11.47 -14.38
N LEU A 58 -6.33 12.30 -15.41
CA LEU A 58 -5.15 13.19 -15.48
C LEU A 58 -5.03 14.14 -14.28
N ASN A 59 -6.16 14.58 -13.71
CA ASN A 59 -6.15 15.50 -12.57
C ASN A 59 -5.66 14.84 -11.26
N ILE A 60 -5.53 13.51 -11.20
CA ILE A 60 -5.10 12.81 -9.98
C ILE A 60 -3.66 13.20 -9.58
N GLU A 61 -2.82 13.58 -10.54
CA GLU A 61 -1.45 14.05 -10.31
C GLU A 61 -1.37 15.38 -9.54
N ASN A 62 -2.44 16.17 -9.62
CA ASN A 62 -2.53 17.49 -8.98
C ASN A 62 -3.09 17.43 -7.56
N ILE A 63 -3.56 16.27 -7.12
CA ILE A 63 -4.11 16.11 -5.77
C ILE A 63 -2.97 16.23 -4.75
N ARG A 64 -3.17 17.10 -3.78
CA ARG A 64 -2.25 17.33 -2.67
C ARG A 64 -2.85 16.85 -1.36
N THR A 65 -2.00 16.41 -0.48
CA THR A 65 -2.36 15.95 0.86
C THR A 65 -1.96 16.99 1.90
N SER A 66 -2.46 16.87 3.11
CA SER A 66 -2.05 17.72 4.24
C SER A 66 -0.73 17.25 4.87
N ALA A 67 -0.26 16.06 4.50
CA ALA A 67 0.96 15.49 5.05
C ALA A 67 2.23 16.13 4.46
N THR A 68 3.31 16.05 5.19
CA THR A 68 4.65 16.41 4.76
C THR A 68 5.52 15.18 4.66
N ILE A 69 6.15 14.96 3.50
CA ILE A 69 7.08 13.83 3.31
C ILE A 69 8.31 14.03 4.18
N ASN A 70 8.74 12.96 4.86
CA ASN A 70 9.92 12.94 5.72
C ASN A 70 9.90 14.01 6.84
N GLY A 71 8.69 14.35 7.31
CA GLY A 71 8.54 15.24 8.47
C GLY A 71 9.16 14.63 9.74
N ASN A 72 9.58 15.47 10.67
CA ASN A 72 10.08 15.01 11.96
C ASN A 72 8.92 14.63 12.88
N PRO A 73 8.97 13.47 13.55
CA PRO A 73 7.98 13.13 14.56
C PRO A 73 7.92 14.22 15.64
N LYS A 74 6.72 14.51 16.11
CA LYS A 74 6.52 15.44 17.22
C LYS A 74 7.23 14.92 18.46
N SER A 75 8.07 15.77 19.08
CA SER A 75 8.77 15.42 20.31
C SER A 75 7.79 15.23 21.48
N GLY A 76 8.16 14.38 22.44
CA GLY A 76 7.38 14.19 23.67
C GLY A 76 6.02 13.49 23.49
N LEU A 77 5.79 12.82 22.37
CA LEU A 77 4.51 12.13 22.12
C LEU A 77 4.18 11.01 23.12
N GLY A 78 5.20 10.42 23.76
CA GLY A 78 4.99 9.23 24.60
C GLY A 78 4.46 8.02 23.79
N LYS A 79 3.87 7.05 24.48
CA LYS A 79 3.24 5.90 23.83
C LYS A 79 1.98 6.33 23.07
N ARG A 80 1.85 5.90 21.82
CA ARG A 80 0.73 6.20 20.95
C ARG A 80 0.09 4.93 20.43
N PRO A 81 -1.23 4.93 20.23
CA PRO A 81 -1.90 3.80 19.59
C PRO A 81 -1.42 3.68 18.13
N ILE A 82 -1.22 2.43 17.72
CA ILE A 82 -0.77 2.09 16.38
C ILE A 82 -1.95 1.47 15.62
N ILE A 83 -2.08 1.84 14.36
CA ILE A 83 -3.03 1.26 13.42
C ILE A 83 -2.23 0.67 12.26
N ILE A 84 -2.55 -0.56 11.88
CA ILE A 84 -2.02 -1.18 10.67
C ILE A 84 -3.13 -1.21 9.63
N PHE A 85 -2.86 -0.60 8.48
CA PHE A 85 -3.79 -0.58 7.36
C PHE A 85 -3.34 -1.57 6.29
N SER A 86 -4.24 -2.46 5.94
CA SER A 86 -4.13 -3.43 4.85
C SER A 86 -5.19 -3.13 3.80
N HIS A 87 -4.77 -2.85 2.57
CA HIS A 87 -5.67 -2.50 1.47
C HIS A 87 -6.55 -3.69 1.02
N GLY A 88 -7.63 -3.43 0.27
CA GLY A 88 -8.41 -4.43 -0.43
C GLY A 88 -7.63 -5.10 -1.58
N LEU A 89 -8.20 -6.15 -2.21
CA LEU A 89 -7.60 -6.78 -3.39
C LEU A 89 -7.43 -5.78 -4.52
N GLY A 90 -6.20 -5.70 -5.05
CA GLY A 90 -5.82 -4.75 -6.08
C GLY A 90 -5.82 -3.28 -5.62
N GLY A 91 -5.98 -3.02 -4.31
CA GLY A 91 -5.86 -1.68 -3.74
C GLY A 91 -4.41 -1.25 -3.55
N PHE A 92 -4.22 -0.20 -2.74
CA PHE A 92 -2.92 0.42 -2.49
C PHE A 92 -2.82 0.91 -1.05
N LYS A 93 -1.62 0.95 -0.50
CA LYS A 93 -1.37 1.46 0.86
C LYS A 93 -1.85 2.90 1.09
N ASN A 94 -1.94 3.70 0.04
CA ASN A 94 -2.36 5.10 0.12
C ASN A 94 -3.83 5.35 -0.27
N GLN A 95 -4.63 4.31 -0.54
CA GLN A 95 -6.02 4.50 -0.98
C GLN A 95 -6.90 5.25 0.03
N ASN A 96 -6.54 5.21 1.31
CA ASN A 96 -7.28 5.84 2.40
C ASN A 96 -6.49 7.00 3.03
N THR A 97 -5.66 7.71 2.26
CA THR A 97 -4.76 8.77 2.77
C THR A 97 -5.47 9.81 3.64
N ILE A 98 -6.67 10.29 3.24
CA ILE A 98 -7.42 11.28 4.03
C ILE A 98 -7.71 10.77 5.44
N GLN A 99 -8.12 9.51 5.58
CA GLN A 99 -8.37 8.90 6.89
C GLN A 99 -7.08 8.72 7.70
N MET A 100 -5.97 8.37 7.02
CA MET A 100 -4.66 8.23 7.67
C MET A 100 -4.17 9.57 8.23
N GLU A 101 -4.32 10.65 7.46
CA GLU A 101 -3.96 12.01 7.88
C GLU A 101 -4.81 12.46 9.06
N GLU A 102 -6.12 12.22 9.01
CA GLU A 102 -7.03 12.56 10.09
C GLU A 102 -6.68 11.81 11.37
N LEU A 103 -6.46 10.50 11.30
CA LEU A 103 -6.05 9.69 12.45
C LEU A 103 -4.69 10.14 13.01
N ALA A 104 -3.72 10.45 12.14
CA ALA A 104 -2.42 10.96 12.57
C ALA A 104 -2.54 12.31 13.28
N SER A 105 -3.42 13.20 12.80
CA SER A 105 -3.70 14.48 13.44
C SER A 105 -4.26 14.33 14.86
N HIS A 106 -4.97 13.23 15.13
CA HIS A 106 -5.49 12.84 16.45
C HIS A 106 -4.50 12.05 17.30
N GLY A 107 -3.26 11.89 16.85
CA GLY A 107 -2.18 11.31 17.64
C GLY A 107 -1.93 9.82 17.42
N TYR A 108 -2.56 9.18 16.45
CA TYR A 108 -2.27 7.81 16.06
C TYR A 108 -1.00 7.74 15.21
N ILE A 109 -0.36 6.57 15.20
CA ILE A 109 0.68 6.22 14.24
C ILE A 109 0.12 5.13 13.33
N ILE A 110 0.11 5.37 12.02
CA ILE A 110 -0.50 4.45 11.06
C ILE A 110 0.58 3.86 10.15
N PHE A 111 0.64 2.55 10.08
CA PHE A 111 1.48 1.80 9.16
C PHE A 111 0.59 1.20 8.07
N ALA A 112 0.68 1.71 6.85
CA ALA A 112 -0.04 1.17 5.71
C ALA A 112 0.92 0.42 4.79
N CYS A 113 0.60 -0.81 4.44
CA CYS A 113 1.46 -1.67 3.61
C CYS A 113 0.82 -1.99 2.27
N ASP A 114 1.68 -2.19 1.24
CA ASP A 114 1.30 -2.87 0.01
C ASP A 114 1.66 -4.35 0.12
N HIS A 115 0.69 -5.22 -0.11
CA HIS A 115 0.92 -6.65 -0.26
C HIS A 115 1.36 -6.93 -1.70
N VAL A 116 2.62 -7.25 -1.88
CA VAL A 116 3.21 -7.51 -3.20
C VAL A 116 2.44 -8.62 -3.92
N TYR A 117 2.13 -8.43 -5.18
CA TYR A 117 1.25 -9.23 -6.06
C TYR A 117 -0.25 -9.11 -5.77
N ASP A 118 -0.68 -8.60 -4.60
CA ASP A 118 -2.09 -8.32 -4.27
C ASP A 118 -2.46 -6.86 -4.48
N ALA A 119 -1.52 -5.94 -4.28
CA ALA A 119 -1.69 -4.54 -4.65
C ALA A 119 -1.80 -4.38 -6.16
N GLY A 120 -2.50 -3.37 -6.64
CA GLY A 120 -2.60 -3.08 -8.07
C GLY A 120 -1.24 -3.02 -8.74
N PHE A 121 -0.29 -2.36 -8.09
CA PHE A 121 1.15 -2.48 -8.35
C PHE A 121 1.95 -2.10 -7.11
N VAL A 122 3.21 -2.51 -7.08
CA VAL A 122 4.21 -2.08 -6.11
C VAL A 122 5.44 -1.59 -6.86
N ARG A 123 5.87 -0.37 -6.60
CA ARG A 123 7.11 0.17 -7.15
C ARG A 123 8.19 0.17 -6.09
N PHE A 124 9.30 -0.49 -6.35
CA PHE A 124 10.48 -0.54 -5.47
C PHE A 124 11.57 0.46 -5.86
N SER A 125 11.68 0.76 -7.15
CA SER A 125 12.58 1.77 -7.71
C SER A 125 12.01 2.34 -9.01
N GLU A 126 12.75 3.22 -9.68
CA GLU A 126 12.36 3.73 -11.01
C GLU A 126 12.19 2.61 -12.03
N ASP A 127 13.05 1.58 -11.96
CA ASP A 127 13.11 0.47 -12.93
C ASP A 127 12.43 -0.80 -12.43
N GLU A 128 11.92 -0.83 -11.18
CA GLU A 128 11.37 -2.04 -10.60
C GLU A 128 9.91 -1.85 -10.16
N ILE A 129 9.00 -2.36 -10.99
CA ILE A 129 7.56 -2.39 -10.73
C ILE A 129 7.08 -3.83 -10.75
N VAL A 130 6.33 -4.20 -9.71
CA VAL A 130 5.63 -5.48 -9.61
C VAL A 130 4.13 -5.23 -9.69
N TYR A 131 3.47 -5.82 -10.66
CA TYR A 131 2.01 -5.73 -10.84
C TYR A 131 1.28 -6.83 -10.10
N SER A 132 -0.01 -6.59 -9.82
CA SER A 132 -0.89 -7.63 -9.30
C SER A 132 -0.93 -8.83 -10.24
N LYS A 133 -1.09 -10.02 -9.68
CA LYS A 133 -1.33 -11.21 -10.49
C LYS A 133 -2.76 -11.17 -11.04
N SER A 134 -2.93 -11.59 -12.28
CA SER A 134 -4.23 -11.55 -12.97
C SER A 134 -5.35 -12.28 -12.22
N PHE A 135 -5.02 -13.38 -11.55
CA PHE A 135 -5.97 -14.17 -10.76
C PHE A 135 -6.41 -13.51 -9.44
N VAL A 136 -5.76 -12.41 -9.03
CA VAL A 136 -6.19 -11.67 -7.83
C VAL A 136 -7.58 -11.07 -8.01
N ARG A 137 -7.88 -10.58 -9.20
CA ARG A 137 -9.17 -9.95 -9.52
C ARG A 137 -10.04 -10.78 -10.47
N HIS A 138 -9.42 -11.44 -11.44
CA HIS A 138 -10.11 -12.16 -12.51
C HIS A 138 -9.58 -13.57 -12.60
N PHE A 139 -10.36 -14.52 -12.13
CA PHE A 139 -10.05 -15.94 -12.32
C PHE A 139 -10.29 -16.34 -13.79
N PRO A 140 -9.44 -17.22 -14.33
CA PRO A 140 -9.68 -17.79 -15.66
C PRO A 140 -11.05 -18.45 -15.74
N LYS A 141 -11.68 -18.40 -16.93
CA LYS A 141 -12.91 -19.14 -17.16
C LYS A 141 -12.66 -20.64 -16.95
N GLY A 142 -13.52 -21.27 -16.15
CA GLY A 142 -13.41 -22.70 -15.84
C GLY A 142 -12.61 -23.02 -14.57
N THR A 143 -12.11 -22.03 -13.86
CA THR A 143 -11.56 -22.22 -12.50
C THR A 143 -12.62 -22.89 -11.62
N SER A 144 -12.29 -24.00 -10.97
CA SER A 144 -13.18 -24.68 -10.04
C SER A 144 -13.40 -23.84 -8.77
N GLU A 145 -14.48 -24.12 -8.06
CA GLU A 145 -14.77 -23.45 -6.78
C GLU A 145 -13.67 -23.76 -5.74
N GLU A 146 -13.18 -25.00 -5.70
CA GLU A 146 -12.09 -25.43 -4.84
C GLU A 146 -10.81 -24.64 -5.13
N GLU A 147 -10.36 -24.57 -6.39
CA GLU A 147 -9.18 -23.81 -6.81
C GLU A 147 -9.32 -22.32 -6.50
N TYR A 148 -10.54 -21.76 -6.66
CA TYR A 148 -10.83 -20.38 -6.29
C TYR A 148 -10.58 -20.15 -4.80
N TRP A 149 -11.17 -20.97 -3.93
CA TRP A 149 -11.06 -20.79 -2.49
C TRP A 149 -9.65 -21.07 -1.98
N ASP A 150 -8.97 -22.10 -2.47
CA ASP A 150 -7.58 -22.40 -2.12
C ASP A 150 -6.66 -21.21 -2.44
N THR A 151 -6.84 -20.61 -3.61
CA THR A 151 -6.08 -19.41 -3.99
C THR A 151 -6.35 -18.26 -3.05
N ARG A 152 -7.62 -18.01 -2.71
CA ARG A 152 -8.01 -16.92 -1.78
C ARG A 152 -7.46 -17.13 -0.38
N GLU A 153 -7.53 -18.33 0.15
CA GLU A 153 -6.97 -18.68 1.46
C GLU A 153 -5.47 -18.47 1.52
N ASN A 154 -4.74 -18.90 0.50
CA ASN A 154 -3.30 -18.67 0.40
C ASN A 154 -2.94 -17.18 0.38
N HIS A 155 -3.69 -16.36 -0.37
CA HIS A 155 -3.50 -14.91 -0.37
C HIS A 155 -3.75 -14.30 1.01
N LEU A 156 -4.83 -14.68 1.69
CA LEU A 156 -5.14 -14.21 3.03
C LEU A 156 -4.06 -14.61 4.04
N LEU A 157 -3.55 -15.84 3.95
CA LEU A 157 -2.46 -16.32 4.80
C LEU A 157 -1.20 -15.46 4.61
N ILE A 158 -0.80 -15.20 3.37
CA ILE A 158 0.38 -14.39 3.07
C ILE A 158 0.21 -12.96 3.59
N ARG A 159 -0.96 -12.35 3.40
CA ARG A 159 -1.25 -11.01 3.90
C ARG A 159 -1.24 -10.93 5.41
N SER A 160 -1.79 -11.94 6.10
CA SER A 160 -1.75 -12.00 7.57
C SER A 160 -0.32 -12.13 8.09
N GLN A 161 0.52 -12.88 7.41
CA GLN A 161 1.95 -12.99 7.72
C GLN A 161 2.72 -11.69 7.44
N ASP A 162 2.35 -10.92 6.40
CA ASP A 162 2.91 -9.59 6.15
C ASP A 162 2.61 -8.65 7.32
N ILE A 163 1.37 -8.65 7.80
CA ILE A 163 0.95 -7.85 8.96
C ILE A 163 1.70 -8.27 10.22
N SER A 164 1.78 -9.57 10.50
CA SER A 164 2.54 -10.09 11.66
C SER A 164 4.00 -9.66 11.60
N PHE A 165 4.62 -9.73 10.41
CA PHE A 165 6.00 -9.28 10.24
C PHE A 165 6.15 -7.76 10.52
N ILE A 166 5.21 -6.93 10.09
CA ILE A 166 5.23 -5.50 10.38
C ILE A 166 5.13 -5.27 11.88
N ILE A 167 4.24 -5.97 12.59
CA ILE A 167 4.11 -5.88 14.06
C ILE A 167 5.44 -6.22 14.72
N ASP A 168 6.06 -7.34 14.35
CA ASP A 168 7.36 -7.76 14.87
C ASP A 168 8.48 -6.74 14.63
N GLN A 169 8.41 -5.92 13.57
CA GLN A 169 9.39 -4.87 13.32
C GLN A 169 9.11 -3.59 14.14
N ILE A 170 7.85 -3.31 14.45
CA ILE A 170 7.45 -2.15 15.26
C ILE A 170 7.83 -2.36 16.74
N GLU A 171 7.83 -3.60 17.21
CA GLU A 171 8.13 -3.95 18.60
C GLU A 171 9.64 -3.99 18.94
N LYS A 172 10.51 -3.90 17.93
CA LYS A 172 11.98 -3.88 18.10
C LYS A 172 12.53 -2.50 18.36
#